data_55bf0fa4ef18a390cf4b167283afdeee
#
_entry.id   55bf0fa4ef18a390cf4b167283afdeee
#
_cell.length_a   1.000
_cell.length_b   1.000
_cell.length_c   1.000
_cell.angle_alpha   90.00
_cell.angle_beta   90.00
_cell.angle_gamma   90.00
#
_symmetry.space_group_name_H-M   'P 1'
#
loop_
_entity.id
_entity.type
_entity.pdbx_description
1 polymer ?
#
loop_
_entity_poly.entity_id
_entity_poly.type
_entity_poly.pdbx_seq_one_letter_code
_entity_poly.pdbx_strand_id
1 'polypeptide(L)'
;MPATVVVGTQWGDEGKGKFTDLVASEVSMVVRYQGGHNAGHTLVVDDETFTLQLVPSGVLYPHVTPVIGNGVVVDPRVLLSEMDMLGAQGVDTTKLRVSGNAHLILPYHQELDALHERHLGKNRLGTTKRGIGPAYADRAMRVGIRVQDLLDEKIFRKKLGAALEHTNKVLTRVFNRLPVDADEVAEEYLGICAPRLTPHIADAVGLVHDELEAGGRILLEGAQATFLDLDHGTYPFVTSSNPVAGGACTGAGIGPLDIDRVIGIAKAYVTRVGAGPFPTELFDEVGDHFVDVGHEYGTNTGRRRRPGWLDAVMLRYAARVNSLSELAITKLDVLDQLDVIRVCVAYEADGQRHDQLPYHQSVLHRVIPIYEELPGWGVDLSAVTERSQLPAEAEAYLTFVEDQVGVPIGMVGVGPGRHQVLRFAG
;
A
#
# COMPACT_ATOMS: atom_id res chain seq x y z
N MET A 1 25.23 -2.25 -0.53
CA MET A 1 24.38 -2.87 -1.55
C MET A 1 23.07 -2.08 -1.59
N PRO A 2 22.47 -1.94 -2.75
CA PRO A 2 21.32 -1.06 -2.93
C PRO A 2 20.04 -1.60 -2.30
N ALA A 3 19.01 -0.72 -2.24
CA ALA A 3 17.74 -1.03 -1.64
C ALA A 3 16.78 -1.69 -2.66
N THR A 4 15.94 -2.60 -2.19
CA THR A 4 14.83 -3.18 -2.95
C THR A 4 13.52 -2.49 -2.60
N VAL A 5 12.76 -2.03 -3.59
CA VAL A 5 11.42 -1.45 -3.39
C VAL A 5 10.34 -2.47 -3.76
N VAL A 6 9.33 -2.62 -2.92
CA VAL A 6 8.13 -3.40 -3.24
C VAL A 6 6.93 -2.46 -3.38
N VAL A 7 6.31 -2.47 -4.56
CA VAL A 7 5.15 -1.62 -4.89
C VAL A 7 3.96 -2.44 -5.36
N GLY A 8 2.75 -1.98 -5.09
CA GLY A 8 1.54 -2.48 -5.76
C GLY A 8 1.41 -1.87 -7.15
N THR A 9 0.99 -2.66 -8.13
CA THR A 9 0.89 -2.23 -9.53
C THR A 9 -0.55 -1.96 -9.99
N GLN A 10 -1.53 -2.20 -9.14
CA GLN A 10 -2.96 -2.10 -9.43
C GLN A 10 -3.63 -1.05 -8.54
N TRP A 11 -4.75 -1.37 -7.86
CA TRP A 11 -5.46 -0.48 -6.92
C TRP A 11 -5.36 -0.89 -5.45
N GLY A 12 -4.27 -1.52 -5.04
CA GLY A 12 -4.12 -2.08 -3.70
C GLY A 12 -4.69 -3.50 -3.59
N ASP A 13 -4.51 -4.08 -2.42
CA ASP A 13 -4.97 -5.45 -2.11
C ASP A 13 -4.42 -6.54 -3.04
N GLU A 14 -3.28 -6.30 -3.70
CA GLU A 14 -2.60 -7.26 -4.56
C GLU A 14 -1.99 -8.45 -3.79
N GLY A 15 -2.07 -8.46 -2.46
CA GLY A 15 -1.43 -9.49 -1.65
C GLY A 15 0.06 -9.22 -1.41
N LYS A 16 0.47 -7.94 -1.42
CA LYS A 16 1.86 -7.52 -1.18
C LYS A 16 2.47 -8.12 0.09
N GLY A 17 1.70 -8.23 1.16
CA GLY A 17 2.17 -8.72 2.45
C GLY A 17 2.96 -10.03 2.35
N LYS A 18 2.44 -11.02 1.61
CA LYS A 18 3.09 -12.32 1.40
C LYS A 18 4.50 -12.18 0.78
N PHE A 19 4.64 -11.39 -0.27
CA PHE A 19 5.92 -11.19 -0.95
C PHE A 19 6.86 -10.27 -0.16
N THR A 20 6.30 -9.23 0.48
CA THR A 20 7.07 -8.38 1.38
C THR A 20 7.66 -9.18 2.53
N ASP A 21 6.89 -10.09 3.12
CA ASP A 21 7.34 -11.01 4.16
C ASP A 21 8.47 -11.92 3.67
N LEU A 22 8.32 -12.53 2.49
CA LEU A 22 9.37 -13.36 1.90
C LEU A 22 10.68 -12.61 1.70
N VAL A 23 10.63 -11.37 1.19
CA VAL A 23 11.81 -10.53 1.00
C VAL A 23 12.34 -10.01 2.33
N ALA A 24 11.46 -9.69 3.29
CA ALA A 24 11.84 -9.19 4.61
C ALA A 24 12.71 -10.19 5.39
N SER A 25 12.52 -11.48 5.20
CA SER A 25 13.35 -12.50 5.84
C SER A 25 14.82 -12.48 5.40
N GLU A 26 15.14 -11.86 4.25
CA GLU A 26 16.46 -11.85 3.60
C GLU A 26 17.19 -10.51 3.76
N VAL A 27 16.62 -9.54 4.47
CA VAL A 27 17.18 -8.20 4.64
C VAL A 27 17.48 -7.90 6.10
N SER A 28 18.28 -6.87 6.34
CA SER A 28 18.61 -6.39 7.68
C SER A 28 17.71 -5.25 8.16
N MET A 29 17.04 -4.55 7.23
CA MET A 29 16.15 -3.44 7.55
C MET A 29 14.92 -3.42 6.62
N VAL A 30 13.74 -3.10 7.17
CA VAL A 30 12.51 -2.86 6.41
C VAL A 30 12.00 -1.47 6.72
N VAL A 31 11.87 -0.62 5.70
CA VAL A 31 11.41 0.76 5.84
C VAL A 31 10.06 0.94 5.17
N ARG A 32 9.03 1.27 5.94
CA ARG A 32 7.78 1.76 5.39
C ARG A 32 7.92 3.22 5.01
N TYR A 33 7.84 3.52 3.73
CA TYR A 33 8.23 4.85 3.25
C TYR A 33 7.07 5.84 3.09
N GLN A 34 5.81 5.39 3.07
CA GLN A 34 4.65 6.28 2.88
C GLN A 34 3.33 5.67 3.42
N GLY A 35 2.24 6.45 3.34
CA GLY A 35 0.92 6.04 3.79
C GLY A 35 0.72 6.30 5.29
N GLY A 36 -0.14 5.53 5.89
CA GLY A 36 -0.47 5.56 7.31
C GLY A 36 -1.26 4.31 7.69
N HIS A 37 -2.08 4.37 8.71
CA HIS A 37 -2.89 3.25 9.17
C HIS A 37 -4.21 3.05 8.36
N ASN A 38 -4.30 3.65 7.17
CA ASN A 38 -5.40 3.46 6.22
C ASN A 38 -5.33 2.13 5.47
N ALA A 39 -4.17 1.50 5.40
CA ALA A 39 -3.99 0.16 4.87
C ALA A 39 -3.72 -0.82 6.02
N GLY A 40 -4.33 -1.99 5.96
CA GLY A 40 -3.97 -3.11 6.80
C GLY A 40 -3.54 -4.26 5.91
N HIS A 41 -2.49 -4.96 6.28
CA HIS A 41 -2.08 -6.19 5.60
C HIS A 41 -1.97 -7.32 6.61
N THR A 42 -2.43 -8.46 6.17
CA THR A 42 -2.40 -9.69 6.97
C THR A 42 -1.22 -10.53 6.52
N LEU A 43 -0.42 -10.98 7.48
CA LEU A 43 0.68 -11.91 7.29
C LEU A 43 0.35 -13.20 8.01
N VAL A 44 0.69 -14.32 7.42
CA VAL A 44 0.57 -15.65 8.05
C VAL A 44 1.98 -16.22 8.15
N VAL A 45 2.48 -16.33 9.38
CA VAL A 45 3.81 -16.87 9.69
C VAL A 45 3.63 -18.00 10.69
N ASP A 46 4.11 -19.20 10.37
CA ASP A 46 4.04 -20.40 11.21
C ASP A 46 2.62 -20.66 11.77
N ASP A 47 1.60 -20.57 10.89
CA ASP A 47 0.17 -20.73 11.17
C ASP A 47 -0.45 -19.63 12.07
N GLU A 48 0.32 -18.64 12.49
CA GLU A 48 -0.19 -17.47 13.20
C GLU A 48 -0.49 -16.31 12.23
N THR A 49 -1.60 -15.60 12.53
CA THR A 49 -2.05 -14.48 11.68
C THR A 49 -1.75 -13.16 12.37
N PHE A 50 -0.98 -12.31 11.69
CA PHE A 50 -0.64 -10.95 12.13
C PHE A 50 -1.30 -9.92 11.22
N THR A 51 -1.97 -8.95 11.81
CA THR A 51 -2.57 -7.82 11.07
C THR A 51 -1.78 -6.56 11.37
N LEU A 52 -1.02 -6.08 10.39
CA LEU A 52 -0.19 -4.89 10.52
C LEU A 52 -0.84 -3.69 9.82
N GLN A 53 -0.69 -2.49 10.38
CA GLN A 53 -1.21 -1.24 9.83
C GLN A 53 -0.10 -0.20 9.63
N LEU A 54 0.64 0.15 10.68
CA LEU A 54 1.75 1.12 10.66
C LEU A 54 3.10 0.42 10.74
N VAL A 55 3.18 -0.63 11.55
CA VAL A 55 4.41 -1.36 11.78
C VAL A 55 4.83 -2.09 10.50
N PRO A 56 6.10 -1.95 10.05
CA PRO A 56 6.60 -2.67 8.88
C PRO A 56 6.65 -4.18 9.10
N SER A 57 6.46 -4.96 8.03
CA SER A 57 6.44 -6.44 8.07
C SER A 57 7.71 -7.06 8.69
N GLY A 58 8.83 -6.38 8.59
CA GLY A 58 10.11 -6.81 9.17
C GLY A 58 10.11 -7.00 10.69
N VAL A 59 9.10 -6.50 11.42
CA VAL A 59 8.98 -6.65 12.88
C VAL A 59 8.89 -8.11 13.31
N LEU A 60 8.43 -9.00 12.44
CA LEU A 60 8.28 -10.43 12.71
C LEU A 60 9.64 -11.19 12.73
N TYR A 61 10.72 -10.53 12.33
CA TYR A 61 12.05 -11.13 12.25
C TYR A 61 13.02 -10.48 13.24
N PRO A 62 13.56 -11.24 14.22
CA PRO A 62 14.44 -10.68 15.26
C PRO A 62 15.74 -10.02 14.74
N HIS A 63 16.21 -10.41 13.53
CA HIS A 63 17.42 -9.85 12.90
C HIS A 63 17.15 -8.56 12.13
N VAL A 64 15.87 -8.24 11.83
CA VAL A 64 15.47 -7.10 11.02
C VAL A 64 15.20 -5.87 11.89
N THR A 65 15.61 -4.70 11.42
CA THR A 65 15.24 -3.41 12.02
C THR A 65 14.03 -2.84 11.26
N PRO A 66 12.82 -2.82 11.84
CA PRO A 66 11.66 -2.19 11.25
C PRO A 66 11.70 -0.67 11.44
N VAL A 67 11.50 0.10 10.37
CA VAL A 67 11.57 1.56 10.36
C VAL A 67 10.31 2.18 9.75
N ILE A 68 9.68 3.11 10.46
CA ILE A 68 8.63 4.00 9.92
C ILE A 68 9.33 5.26 9.41
N GLY A 69 9.36 5.44 8.08
CA GLY A 69 10.10 6.50 7.41
C GLY A 69 9.41 7.87 7.42
N ASN A 70 10.09 8.86 6.87
CA ASN A 70 9.68 10.28 6.85
C ASN A 70 8.34 10.52 6.14
N GLY A 71 8.03 9.68 5.15
CA GLY A 71 6.85 9.85 4.32
C GLY A 71 5.55 9.33 4.94
N VAL A 72 5.62 8.62 6.05
CA VAL A 72 4.45 8.08 6.75
C VAL A 72 3.78 9.16 7.59
N VAL A 73 2.44 9.12 7.66
CA VAL A 73 1.67 9.87 8.67
C VAL A 73 1.24 8.90 9.78
N VAL A 74 1.62 9.23 11.01
CA VAL A 74 1.56 8.35 12.18
C VAL A 74 0.48 8.81 13.14
N ASP A 75 -0.50 7.96 13.43
CA ASP A 75 -1.33 8.12 14.62
C ASP A 75 -0.66 7.40 15.80
N PRO A 76 -0.15 8.11 16.79
CA PRO A 76 0.56 7.52 17.93
C PRO A 76 -0.28 6.50 18.71
N ARG A 77 -1.58 6.74 18.83
CA ARG A 77 -2.50 5.85 19.57
C ARG A 77 -2.65 4.51 18.85
N VAL A 78 -2.80 4.57 17.51
CA VAL A 78 -2.90 3.35 16.68
C VAL A 78 -1.59 2.59 16.70
N LEU A 79 -0.44 3.29 16.58
CA LEU A 79 0.86 2.65 16.63
C LEU A 79 1.11 1.94 17.96
N LEU A 80 0.81 2.60 19.07
CA LEU A 80 0.97 2.01 20.40
C LEU A 80 0.04 0.80 20.62
N SER A 81 -1.21 0.90 20.15
CA SER A 81 -2.16 -0.23 20.19
C SER A 81 -1.68 -1.41 19.36
N GLU A 82 -1.10 -1.15 18.18
CA GLU A 82 -0.53 -2.18 17.32
C GLU A 82 0.70 -2.84 17.97
N MET A 83 1.58 -2.06 18.60
CA MET A 83 2.72 -2.58 19.37
C MET A 83 2.27 -3.46 20.56
N ASP A 84 1.22 -3.04 21.28
CA ASP A 84 0.66 -3.82 22.39
C ASP A 84 0.07 -5.15 21.92
N MET A 85 -0.65 -5.13 20.80
CA MET A 85 -1.20 -6.34 20.18
C MET A 85 -0.09 -7.30 19.74
N LEU A 86 0.95 -6.81 19.08
CA LEU A 86 2.10 -7.60 18.68
C LEU A 86 2.85 -8.17 19.88
N GLY A 87 3.05 -7.37 20.93
CA GLY A 87 3.66 -7.84 22.18
C GLY A 87 2.86 -8.93 22.86
N ALA A 88 1.52 -8.86 22.84
CA ALA A 88 0.64 -9.92 23.37
C ALA A 88 0.72 -11.23 22.56
N GLN A 89 1.14 -11.14 21.27
CA GLN A 89 1.43 -12.29 20.41
C GLN A 89 2.91 -12.72 20.47
N GLY A 90 3.70 -12.18 21.41
CA GLY A 90 5.10 -12.55 21.60
C GLY A 90 6.09 -11.89 20.64
N VAL A 91 5.66 -10.90 19.84
CA VAL A 91 6.54 -10.18 18.92
C VAL A 91 7.25 -9.04 19.65
N ASP A 92 8.59 -9.02 19.56
CA ASP A 92 9.41 -7.95 20.13
C ASP A 92 9.42 -6.70 19.22
N THR A 93 8.85 -5.61 19.72
CA THR A 93 8.82 -4.33 19.02
C THR A 93 9.92 -3.35 19.45
N THR A 94 10.86 -3.74 20.30
CA THR A 94 11.91 -2.84 20.86
C THR A 94 12.86 -2.29 19.78
N LYS A 95 13.05 -3.01 18.68
CA LYS A 95 13.84 -2.58 17.53
C LYS A 95 13.11 -1.63 16.57
N LEU A 96 11.79 -1.44 16.73
CA LEU A 96 11.04 -0.51 15.88
C LEU A 96 11.62 0.90 16.01
N ARG A 97 11.84 1.56 14.89
CA ARG A 97 12.25 2.96 14.81
C ARG A 97 11.22 3.78 14.06
N VAL A 98 10.94 4.97 14.57
CA VAL A 98 9.99 5.91 13.99
C VAL A 98 10.74 7.18 13.65
N SER A 99 10.68 7.59 12.40
CA SER A 99 11.32 8.83 11.99
C SER A 99 10.78 10.03 12.78
N GLY A 100 11.67 10.78 13.38
CA GLY A 100 11.33 12.07 13.98
C GLY A 100 10.73 13.05 12.98
N ASN A 101 11.01 12.89 11.68
CA ASN A 101 10.49 13.72 10.59
C ASN A 101 9.12 13.28 10.04
N ALA A 102 8.60 12.11 10.42
CA ALA A 102 7.24 11.70 10.10
C ALA A 102 6.22 12.66 10.73
N HIS A 103 5.04 12.80 10.10
CA HIS A 103 4.00 13.70 10.62
C HIS A 103 2.97 12.96 11.45
N LEU A 104 2.46 13.65 12.47
CA LEU A 104 1.42 13.10 13.34
C LEU A 104 0.04 13.21 12.71
N ILE A 105 -0.77 12.18 12.90
CA ILE A 105 -2.22 12.27 12.78
C ILE A 105 -2.77 12.60 14.16
N LEU A 106 -3.55 13.69 14.23
CA LEU A 106 -4.18 14.19 15.44
C LEU A 106 -5.71 14.04 15.34
N PRO A 107 -6.46 14.09 16.44
CA PRO A 107 -7.91 13.86 16.43
C PRO A 107 -8.66 14.72 15.43
N TYR A 108 -8.27 15.98 15.25
CA TYR A 108 -8.91 16.87 14.31
C TYR A 108 -8.75 16.47 12.84
N HIS A 109 -7.67 15.73 12.49
CA HIS A 109 -7.52 15.18 11.14
C HIS A 109 -8.58 14.14 10.84
N GLN A 110 -8.88 13.26 11.81
CA GLN A 110 -9.91 12.23 11.65
C GLN A 110 -11.30 12.86 11.54
N GLU A 111 -11.58 13.89 12.36
CA GLU A 111 -12.85 14.62 12.29
C GLU A 111 -13.01 15.34 10.95
N LEU A 112 -11.99 16.06 10.49
CA LEU A 112 -12.00 16.71 9.17
C LEU A 112 -12.21 15.73 8.03
N ASP A 113 -11.54 14.57 8.03
CA ASP A 113 -11.70 13.53 7.01
C ASP A 113 -13.16 13.05 6.93
N ALA A 114 -13.76 12.77 8.10
CA ALA A 114 -15.16 12.35 8.18
C ALA A 114 -16.14 13.45 7.74
N LEU A 115 -15.86 14.71 8.06
CA LEU A 115 -16.68 15.87 7.68
C LEU A 115 -16.59 16.15 6.18
N HIS A 116 -15.40 16.11 5.60
CA HIS A 116 -15.21 16.28 4.16
C HIS A 116 -15.95 15.21 3.36
N GLU A 117 -15.83 13.93 3.74
CA GLU A 117 -16.59 12.85 3.10
C GLU A 117 -18.11 13.04 3.16
N ARG A 118 -18.61 13.53 4.31
CA ARG A 118 -20.03 13.87 4.47
C ARG A 118 -20.43 15.04 3.59
N HIS A 119 -19.59 16.07 3.50
CA HIS A 119 -19.85 17.28 2.71
C HIS A 119 -19.90 16.96 1.21
N LEU A 120 -19.02 16.06 0.72
CA LEU A 120 -19.01 15.62 -0.68
C LEU A 120 -20.27 14.82 -1.07
N GLY A 121 -20.99 14.24 -0.12
CA GLY A 121 -22.27 13.58 -0.35
C GLY A 121 -22.18 12.47 -1.43
N LYS A 122 -22.82 12.72 -2.59
CA LYS A 122 -22.79 11.77 -3.73
C LYS A 122 -21.40 11.67 -4.38
N ASN A 123 -20.58 12.71 -4.27
CA ASN A 123 -19.23 12.77 -4.84
C ASN A 123 -18.16 12.32 -3.85
N ARG A 124 -18.54 11.62 -2.79
CA ARG A 124 -17.61 11.09 -1.79
C ARG A 124 -16.52 10.20 -2.44
N LEU A 125 -15.32 10.33 -1.94
CA LEU A 125 -14.16 9.55 -2.41
C LEU A 125 -14.17 8.11 -1.86
N GLY A 126 -14.80 7.91 -0.71
CA GLY A 126 -14.79 6.63 0.01
C GLY A 126 -13.54 6.46 0.88
N THR A 127 -13.07 7.55 1.51
CA THR A 127 -11.90 7.52 2.41
C THR A 127 -12.12 6.58 3.60
N THR A 128 -11.04 6.18 4.24
CA THR A 128 -11.09 5.36 5.46
C THR A 128 -11.49 6.16 6.69
N LYS A 129 -11.62 7.49 6.59
CA LYS A 129 -11.90 8.42 7.69
C LYS A 129 -10.89 8.35 8.83
N ARG A 130 -9.63 8.05 8.50
CA ARG A 130 -8.54 7.91 9.46
C ARG A 130 -7.62 9.13 9.52
N GLY A 131 -8.02 10.23 8.87
CA GLY A 131 -7.30 11.51 8.91
C GLY A 131 -6.06 11.57 8.03
N ILE A 132 -5.88 10.61 7.12
CA ILE A 132 -4.69 10.51 6.26
C ILE A 132 -4.58 11.75 5.36
N GLY A 133 -5.64 12.04 4.59
CA GLY A 133 -5.68 13.19 3.68
C GLY A 133 -5.42 14.52 4.38
N PRO A 134 -6.15 14.86 5.45
CA PRO A 134 -5.91 16.08 6.22
C PRO A 134 -4.48 16.18 6.80
N ALA A 135 -3.89 15.09 7.27
CA ALA A 135 -2.51 15.11 7.79
C ALA A 135 -1.49 15.39 6.67
N TYR A 136 -1.66 14.82 5.46
CA TYR A 136 -0.84 15.17 4.31
C TYR A 136 -1.07 16.60 3.81
N ALA A 137 -2.30 17.12 3.91
CA ALA A 137 -2.62 18.51 3.61
C ALA A 137 -1.87 19.44 4.56
N ASP A 138 -1.90 19.20 5.86
CA ASP A 138 -1.18 20.00 6.87
C ASP A 138 0.35 19.92 6.63
N ARG A 139 0.87 18.76 6.24
CA ARG A 139 2.28 18.62 5.85
C ARG A 139 2.61 19.52 4.66
N ALA A 140 1.80 19.51 3.60
CA ALA A 140 2.00 20.34 2.40
C ALA A 140 1.84 21.84 2.69
N MET A 141 0.91 22.21 3.57
CA MET A 141 0.71 23.57 4.06
C MET A 141 1.81 24.02 5.06
N ARG A 142 2.64 23.12 5.53
CA ARG A 142 3.73 23.35 6.49
C ARG A 142 3.26 23.79 7.88
N VAL A 143 2.07 23.34 8.27
CA VAL A 143 1.49 23.53 9.61
C VAL A 143 1.45 22.22 10.40
N GLY A 144 1.79 21.09 9.75
CA GLY A 144 1.78 19.76 10.36
C GLY A 144 2.78 19.63 11.52
N ILE A 145 2.42 18.80 12.48
CA ILE A 145 3.23 18.48 13.67
C ILE A 145 3.99 17.20 13.39
N ARG A 146 5.28 17.18 13.68
CA ARG A 146 6.14 16.00 13.45
C ARG A 146 6.26 15.14 14.71
N VAL A 147 6.64 13.89 14.54
CA VAL A 147 6.87 12.94 15.63
C VAL A 147 7.94 13.48 16.62
N GLN A 148 9.01 14.10 16.14
CA GLN A 148 10.05 14.71 16.98
C GLN A 148 9.54 15.83 17.89
N ASP A 149 8.43 16.48 17.54
CA ASP A 149 7.85 17.54 18.36
C ASP A 149 7.32 17.01 19.71
N LEU A 150 7.04 15.70 19.79
CA LEU A 150 6.69 15.04 21.06
C LEU A 150 7.84 15.06 22.09
N LEU A 151 9.08 15.29 21.66
CA LEU A 151 10.25 15.36 22.54
C LEU A 151 10.39 16.73 23.25
N ASP A 152 9.62 17.74 22.83
CA ASP A 152 9.63 19.09 23.40
C ASP A 152 8.19 19.59 23.61
N GLU A 153 7.73 19.52 24.85
CA GLU A 153 6.37 19.94 25.22
C GLU A 153 6.05 21.37 24.78
N LYS A 154 7.00 22.31 24.94
CA LYS A 154 6.77 23.72 24.59
C LYS A 154 6.57 23.89 23.08
N ILE A 155 7.37 23.19 22.28
CA ILE A 155 7.26 23.22 20.82
C ILE A 155 5.95 22.54 20.40
N PHE A 156 5.61 21.37 20.95
CA PHE A 156 4.40 20.64 20.64
C PHE A 156 3.16 21.50 20.92
N ARG A 157 3.02 22.03 22.16
CA ARG A 157 1.87 22.89 22.54
C ARG A 157 1.76 24.13 21.66
N LYS A 158 2.87 24.78 21.34
CA LYS A 158 2.91 25.95 20.45
C LYS A 158 2.37 25.61 19.04
N LYS A 159 2.87 24.54 18.45
CA LYS A 159 2.44 24.10 17.09
C LYS A 159 1.00 23.63 17.08
N LEU A 160 0.58 22.88 18.10
CA LEU A 160 -0.79 22.41 18.26
C LEU A 160 -1.80 23.58 18.35
N GLY A 161 -1.49 24.58 19.19
CA GLY A 161 -2.29 25.78 19.33
C GLY A 161 -2.45 26.53 18.00
N ALA A 162 -1.35 26.69 17.24
CA ALA A 162 -1.38 27.35 15.94
C ALA A 162 -2.21 26.54 14.89
N ALA A 163 -2.06 25.23 14.85
CA ALA A 163 -2.84 24.36 13.96
C ALA A 163 -4.34 24.40 14.32
N LEU A 164 -4.66 24.33 15.60
CA LEU A 164 -6.05 24.35 16.08
C LEU A 164 -6.71 25.72 15.94
N GLU A 165 -5.96 26.82 15.98
CA GLU A 165 -6.55 28.15 15.74
C GLU A 165 -7.25 28.24 14.38
N HIS A 166 -6.62 27.70 13.33
CA HIS A 166 -7.24 27.63 12.00
C HIS A 166 -8.31 26.54 11.93
N THR A 167 -7.98 25.34 12.35
CA THR A 167 -8.86 24.16 12.27
C THR A 167 -10.17 24.38 13.03
N ASN A 168 -10.13 24.94 14.22
CA ASN A 168 -11.32 25.23 15.01
C ASN A 168 -12.24 26.27 14.35
N LYS A 169 -11.67 27.23 13.60
CA LYS A 169 -12.52 28.14 12.78
C LYS A 169 -13.27 27.37 11.68
N VAL A 170 -12.62 26.40 11.05
CA VAL A 170 -13.27 25.54 10.04
C VAL A 170 -14.31 24.64 10.69
N LEU A 171 -13.99 23.97 11.78
CA LEU A 171 -14.93 23.09 12.50
C LEU A 171 -16.18 23.87 12.94
N THR A 172 -16.01 25.02 13.58
CA THR A 172 -17.13 25.76 14.16
C THR A 172 -17.94 26.53 13.14
N ARG A 173 -17.28 27.23 12.19
CA ARG A 173 -17.98 28.14 11.27
C ARG A 173 -18.45 27.47 9.97
N VAL A 174 -17.76 26.46 9.50
CA VAL A 174 -18.09 25.75 8.25
C VAL A 174 -18.93 24.52 8.54
N PHE A 175 -18.51 23.70 9.52
CA PHE A 175 -19.15 22.43 9.79
C PHE A 175 -20.10 22.42 10.99
N ASN A 176 -20.23 23.55 11.73
CA ASN A 176 -21.06 23.67 12.92
C ASN A 176 -20.77 22.56 13.95
N ARG A 177 -19.49 22.34 14.23
CA ARG A 177 -18.98 21.36 15.20
C ARG A 177 -18.36 22.07 16.39
N LEU A 178 -18.18 21.35 17.48
CA LEU A 178 -17.44 21.86 18.63
C LEU A 178 -15.95 22.03 18.28
N PRO A 179 -15.27 23.03 18.85
CA PRO A 179 -13.82 23.13 18.71
C PRO A 179 -13.12 21.96 19.41
N VAL A 180 -11.97 21.58 18.91
CA VAL A 180 -11.06 20.63 19.57
C VAL A 180 -10.27 21.39 20.64
N ASP A 181 -10.21 20.85 21.85
CA ASP A 181 -9.46 21.40 22.97
C ASP A 181 -7.97 21.07 22.82
N ALA A 182 -7.13 22.10 22.86
CA ALA A 182 -5.68 21.94 22.71
C ALA A 182 -5.03 21.27 23.92
N ASP A 183 -5.54 21.55 25.12
CA ASP A 183 -4.95 20.98 26.36
C ASP A 183 -5.30 19.50 26.48
N GLU A 184 -6.53 19.09 26.18
CA GLU A 184 -6.91 17.67 26.15
C GLU A 184 -6.03 16.87 25.18
N VAL A 185 -5.83 17.37 23.95
CA VAL A 185 -4.95 16.73 22.97
C VAL A 185 -3.50 16.71 23.45
N ALA A 186 -3.00 17.82 24.02
CA ALA A 186 -1.64 17.88 24.52
C ALA A 186 -1.40 16.92 25.70
N GLU A 187 -2.34 16.81 26.62
CA GLU A 187 -2.23 15.88 27.76
C GLU A 187 -2.20 14.42 27.30
N GLU A 188 -3.05 14.04 26.36
CA GLU A 188 -3.04 12.68 25.78
C GLU A 188 -1.72 12.38 25.08
N TYR A 189 -1.26 13.27 24.19
CA TYR A 189 -0.10 13.02 23.35
C TYR A 189 1.23 13.15 24.12
N LEU A 190 1.34 14.11 25.01
CA LEU A 190 2.55 14.30 25.82
C LEU A 190 2.57 13.38 27.06
N GLY A 191 1.43 13.16 27.69
CA GLY A 191 1.34 12.36 28.92
C GLY A 191 1.32 10.85 28.69
N ILE A 192 0.69 10.40 27.60
CA ILE A 192 0.50 8.98 27.32
C ILE A 192 1.38 8.50 26.16
N CYS A 193 1.31 9.20 25.01
CA CYS A 193 1.99 8.73 23.80
C CYS A 193 3.49 9.00 23.82
N ALA A 194 3.91 10.20 24.16
CA ALA A 194 5.33 10.60 24.11
C ALA A 194 6.24 9.71 24.97
N PRO A 195 5.93 9.40 26.25
CA PRO A 195 6.81 8.55 27.06
C PRO A 195 7.05 7.17 26.47
N ARG A 196 6.05 6.60 25.81
CA ARG A 196 6.12 5.28 25.19
C ARG A 196 6.83 5.31 23.84
N LEU A 197 6.67 6.37 23.05
CA LEU A 197 7.25 6.49 21.71
C LEU A 197 8.68 7.03 21.73
N THR A 198 9.07 7.81 22.73
CA THR A 198 10.42 8.40 22.84
C THR A 198 11.56 7.41 22.60
N PRO A 199 11.55 6.17 23.14
CA PRO A 199 12.61 5.19 22.88
C PRO A 199 12.70 4.75 21.41
N HIS A 200 11.65 4.95 20.65
CA HIS A 200 11.54 4.54 19.24
C HIS A 200 11.83 5.68 18.26
N ILE A 201 11.77 6.94 18.71
CA ILE A 201 11.99 8.11 17.83
C ILE A 201 13.47 8.18 17.46
N ALA A 202 13.76 8.23 16.15
CA ALA A 202 15.13 8.20 15.66
C ALA A 202 15.31 9.08 14.41
N ASP A 203 16.58 9.36 14.09
CA ASP A 203 16.99 9.81 12.76
C ASP A 203 16.95 8.62 11.80
N ALA A 204 15.77 8.38 11.21
CA ALA A 204 15.57 7.26 10.30
C ALA A 204 16.43 7.38 9.02
N VAL A 205 16.75 8.60 8.57
CA VAL A 205 17.60 8.81 7.40
C VAL A 205 19.03 8.38 7.72
N GLY A 206 19.57 8.82 8.85
CA GLY A 206 20.89 8.37 9.30
C GLY A 206 20.97 6.85 9.40
N LEU A 207 20.00 6.21 10.08
CA LEU A 207 19.96 4.75 10.21
C LEU A 207 19.94 4.02 8.86
N VAL A 208 19.19 4.52 7.88
CA VAL A 208 19.11 3.93 6.53
C VAL A 208 20.46 4.05 5.81
N HIS A 209 21.11 5.21 5.89
CA HIS A 209 22.42 5.42 5.28
C HIS A 209 23.53 4.61 5.95
N ASP A 210 23.55 4.55 7.28
CA ASP A 210 24.49 3.71 8.03
C ASP A 210 24.37 2.23 7.62
N GLU A 211 23.13 1.74 7.43
CA GLU A 211 22.89 0.37 6.98
C GLU A 211 23.37 0.13 5.54
N LEU A 212 23.12 1.07 4.62
CA LEU A 212 23.61 1.00 3.23
C LEU A 212 25.16 1.02 3.18
N GLU A 213 25.80 1.89 3.96
CA GLU A 213 27.26 2.01 4.04
C GLU A 213 27.89 0.75 4.63
N ALA A 214 27.23 0.11 5.60
CA ALA A 214 27.65 -1.17 6.17
C ALA A 214 27.48 -2.35 5.20
N GLY A 215 26.87 -2.13 4.03
CA GLY A 215 26.60 -3.18 3.05
C GLY A 215 25.37 -4.02 3.37
N GLY A 216 24.50 -3.56 4.26
CA GLY A 216 23.24 -4.17 4.61
C GLY A 216 22.25 -4.13 3.45
N ARG A 217 21.26 -5.03 3.49
CA ARG A 217 20.17 -5.12 2.50
C ARG A 217 18.92 -4.47 3.09
N ILE A 218 18.35 -3.51 2.36
CA ILE A 218 17.16 -2.77 2.81
C ILE A 218 15.98 -3.08 1.91
N LEU A 219 14.82 -3.35 2.53
CA LEU A 219 13.54 -3.43 1.85
C LEU A 219 12.74 -2.13 2.10
N LEU A 220 12.31 -1.48 1.04
CA LEU A 220 11.41 -0.34 1.07
C LEU A 220 9.98 -0.82 0.80
N GLU A 221 9.18 -0.90 1.86
CA GLU A 221 7.83 -1.43 1.85
C GLU A 221 6.82 -0.36 1.46
N GLY A 222 6.20 -0.50 0.27
CA GLY A 222 5.12 0.35 -0.18
C GLY A 222 3.76 -0.06 0.36
N ALA A 223 2.95 0.91 0.73
CA ALA A 223 1.53 0.74 1.01
C ALA A 223 0.68 1.18 -0.19
N GLN A 224 -0.58 0.77 -0.26
CA GLN A 224 -1.49 1.04 -1.41
C GLN A 224 -0.92 0.50 -2.74
N ALA A 225 -1.05 1.26 -3.85
CA ALA A 225 -0.59 0.83 -5.16
C ALA A 225 -0.49 2.00 -6.15
N THR A 226 0.09 1.76 -7.32
CA THR A 226 0.34 2.75 -8.37
C THR A 226 -0.91 3.53 -8.78
N PHE A 227 -2.07 2.88 -8.95
CA PHE A 227 -3.29 3.58 -9.36
C PHE A 227 -4.05 4.25 -8.22
N LEU A 228 -3.51 4.16 -7.01
CA LEU A 228 -3.91 4.99 -5.85
C LEU A 228 -2.92 6.11 -5.56
N ASP A 229 -1.86 6.26 -6.36
CA ASP A 229 -0.88 7.36 -6.21
C ASP A 229 -1.52 8.71 -6.51
N LEU A 230 -1.14 9.73 -5.74
CA LEU A 230 -1.70 11.09 -5.86
C LEU A 230 -1.49 11.69 -7.24
N ASP A 231 -0.32 11.44 -7.86
CA ASP A 231 0.08 12.03 -9.15
C ASP A 231 -0.18 11.09 -10.33
N HIS A 232 -0.05 9.77 -10.13
CA HIS A 232 -0.11 8.75 -11.18
C HIS A 232 -1.39 7.93 -11.18
N GLY A 233 -2.19 8.03 -10.13
CA GLY A 233 -3.42 7.25 -9.97
C GLY A 233 -4.64 7.85 -10.66
N THR A 234 -5.77 7.20 -10.41
CA THR A 234 -7.09 7.60 -10.95
C THR A 234 -7.72 8.72 -10.15
N TYR A 235 -7.06 9.89 -10.12
CA TYR A 235 -7.51 11.08 -9.40
C TYR A 235 -8.96 11.45 -9.75
N PRO A 236 -9.83 11.82 -8.78
CA PRO A 236 -9.54 12.05 -7.36
C PRO A 236 -9.64 10.78 -6.46
N PHE A 237 -9.89 9.60 -7.03
CA PHE A 237 -10.07 8.34 -6.31
C PHE A 237 -8.71 7.69 -6.00
N VAL A 238 -7.91 8.37 -5.21
CA VAL A 238 -6.52 8.05 -4.87
C VAL A 238 -6.26 8.23 -3.37
N THR A 239 -5.09 7.80 -2.89
CA THR A 239 -4.57 8.17 -1.57
C THR A 239 -3.88 9.54 -1.65
N SER A 240 -3.57 10.14 -0.51
CA SER A 240 -2.90 11.45 -0.42
C SER A 240 -1.36 11.31 -0.36
N SER A 241 -0.82 10.17 -0.73
CA SER A 241 0.62 9.89 -0.75
C SER A 241 1.06 9.34 -2.09
N ASN A 242 2.38 9.12 -2.26
CA ASN A 242 2.98 8.57 -3.47
C ASN A 242 3.45 7.13 -3.24
N PRO A 243 2.59 6.12 -3.52
CA PRO A 243 2.93 4.69 -3.46
C PRO A 243 3.94 4.22 -4.50
N VAL A 244 4.14 4.98 -5.60
CA VAL A 244 5.12 4.63 -6.64
C VAL A 244 6.55 4.57 -6.08
N ALA A 245 7.43 3.82 -6.74
CA ALA A 245 8.81 3.62 -6.30
C ALA A 245 9.59 4.93 -6.09
N GLY A 246 9.32 5.97 -6.89
CA GLY A 246 9.89 7.31 -6.68
C GLY A 246 9.57 7.93 -5.32
N GLY A 247 8.41 7.58 -4.73
CA GLY A 247 8.03 8.00 -3.38
C GLY A 247 8.92 7.41 -2.27
N ALA A 248 9.57 6.28 -2.54
CA ALA A 248 10.51 5.67 -1.61
C ALA A 248 11.73 6.54 -1.35
N CYS A 249 12.23 7.25 -2.36
CA CYS A 249 13.37 8.15 -2.21
C CYS A 249 13.09 9.23 -1.15
N THR A 250 11.97 9.92 -1.27
CA THR A 250 11.60 10.99 -0.32
C THR A 250 11.13 10.44 1.01
N GLY A 251 10.45 9.29 1.00
CA GLY A 251 9.87 8.68 2.19
C GLY A 251 10.88 8.00 3.11
N ALA A 252 11.93 7.39 2.56
CA ALA A 252 13.02 6.79 3.32
C ALA A 252 14.23 7.73 3.47
N GLY A 253 14.35 8.74 2.60
CA GLY A 253 15.49 9.69 2.61
C GLY A 253 16.71 9.17 1.88
N ILE A 254 16.54 8.39 0.81
CA ILE A 254 17.63 7.85 -0.02
C ILE A 254 17.64 8.48 -1.42
N GLY A 255 18.75 8.37 -2.10
CA GLY A 255 18.89 8.76 -3.50
C GLY A 255 18.30 7.73 -4.46
N PRO A 256 17.92 8.12 -5.70
CA PRO A 256 17.38 7.16 -6.68
C PRO A 256 18.40 6.09 -7.12
N LEU A 257 19.70 6.36 -6.99
CA LEU A 257 20.77 5.40 -7.33
C LEU A 257 21.02 4.35 -6.23
N ASP A 258 20.42 4.54 -5.05
CA ASP A 258 20.49 3.56 -3.97
C ASP A 258 19.48 2.41 -4.18
N ILE A 259 18.57 2.57 -5.14
CA ILE A 259 17.57 1.54 -5.50
C ILE A 259 18.12 0.74 -6.70
N ASP A 260 18.33 -0.56 -6.52
CA ASP A 260 18.76 -1.46 -7.59
C ASP A 260 17.65 -2.36 -8.12
N ARG A 261 16.62 -2.58 -7.30
CA ARG A 261 15.55 -3.53 -7.63
C ARG A 261 14.19 -2.96 -7.25
N VAL A 262 13.24 -3.03 -8.17
CA VAL A 262 11.84 -2.64 -7.92
C VAL A 262 10.93 -3.81 -8.29
N ILE A 263 10.29 -4.40 -7.30
CA ILE A 263 9.37 -5.54 -7.44
C ILE A 263 7.95 -5.00 -7.52
N GLY A 264 7.29 -5.21 -8.64
CA GLY A 264 5.89 -4.88 -8.84
C GLY A 264 4.98 -6.05 -8.45
N ILE A 265 4.11 -5.87 -7.47
CA ILE A 265 3.15 -6.92 -7.10
C ILE A 265 1.85 -6.70 -7.88
N ALA A 266 1.47 -7.71 -8.65
CA ALA A 266 0.20 -7.76 -9.38
C ALA A 266 -0.59 -9.01 -8.97
N LYS A 267 -1.89 -8.91 -8.91
CA LYS A 267 -2.78 -10.05 -8.79
C LYS A 267 -3.06 -10.61 -10.20
N ALA A 268 -3.24 -11.91 -10.35
CA ALA A 268 -3.57 -12.54 -11.64
C ALA A 268 -4.91 -12.05 -12.23
N TYR A 269 -5.66 -11.27 -11.48
CA TYR A 269 -6.84 -10.50 -11.86
C TYR A 269 -6.76 -9.12 -11.18
N VAL A 270 -7.80 -8.30 -11.24
CA VAL A 270 -7.78 -6.98 -10.60
C VAL A 270 -8.91 -6.87 -9.59
N THR A 271 -8.64 -6.18 -8.48
CA THR A 271 -9.71 -5.77 -7.56
C THR A 271 -9.57 -4.31 -7.19
N ARG A 272 -10.71 -3.67 -6.88
CA ARG A 272 -10.76 -2.29 -6.44
C ARG A 272 -11.71 -2.12 -5.26
N VAL A 273 -11.31 -1.29 -4.30
CA VAL A 273 -12.19 -0.79 -3.24
C VAL A 273 -12.58 0.65 -3.53
N GLY A 274 -13.84 1.01 -3.26
CA GLY A 274 -14.32 2.38 -3.43
C GLY A 274 -14.75 2.74 -4.84
N ALA A 275 -14.94 4.04 -5.06
CA ALA A 275 -15.40 4.59 -6.33
C ALA A 275 -14.25 4.79 -7.33
N GLY A 276 -14.59 5.25 -8.53
CA GLY A 276 -13.65 5.58 -9.60
C GLY A 276 -13.69 4.58 -10.76
N PRO A 277 -12.95 4.88 -11.86
CA PRO A 277 -12.95 4.06 -13.07
C PRO A 277 -12.35 2.69 -12.82
N PHE A 278 -12.90 1.69 -13.49
CA PHE A 278 -12.41 0.32 -13.45
C PHE A 278 -12.72 -0.34 -14.81
N PRO A 279 -11.85 -0.22 -15.81
CA PRO A 279 -12.11 -0.63 -17.18
C PRO A 279 -12.54 -2.10 -17.33
N THR A 280 -11.93 -3.00 -16.57
CA THR A 280 -12.14 -4.45 -16.67
C THR A 280 -13.12 -4.99 -15.63
N GLU A 281 -13.89 -4.14 -14.94
CA GLU A 281 -14.84 -4.55 -13.89
C GLU A 281 -15.86 -5.57 -14.38
N LEU A 282 -16.12 -6.60 -13.56
CA LEU A 282 -17.05 -7.69 -13.83
C LEU A 282 -18.27 -7.64 -12.91
N PHE A 283 -19.43 -7.94 -13.51
CA PHE A 283 -20.72 -8.01 -12.82
C PHE A 283 -21.42 -9.35 -13.08
N ASP A 284 -20.67 -10.37 -13.47
CA ASP A 284 -21.12 -11.69 -13.87
C ASP A 284 -20.61 -12.78 -12.91
N GLU A 285 -20.91 -14.05 -13.26
CA GLU A 285 -20.50 -15.22 -12.47
C GLU A 285 -18.98 -15.33 -12.30
N VAL A 286 -18.18 -14.87 -13.28
CA VAL A 286 -16.72 -14.85 -13.17
C VAL A 286 -16.26 -13.83 -12.11
N GLY A 287 -16.92 -12.67 -12.09
CA GLY A 287 -16.69 -11.68 -11.04
C GLY A 287 -17.04 -12.21 -9.65
N ASP A 288 -18.12 -12.95 -9.51
CA ASP A 288 -18.50 -13.61 -8.25
C ASP A 288 -17.48 -14.69 -7.86
N HIS A 289 -17.01 -15.50 -8.81
CA HIS A 289 -15.95 -16.48 -8.61
C HIS A 289 -14.66 -15.82 -8.05
N PHE A 290 -14.21 -14.69 -8.63
CA PHE A 290 -13.04 -13.98 -8.12
C PHE A 290 -13.22 -13.50 -6.67
N VAL A 291 -14.42 -13.09 -6.29
CA VAL A 291 -14.70 -12.65 -4.92
C VAL A 291 -14.75 -13.83 -3.95
N ASP A 292 -15.41 -14.90 -4.31
CA ASP A 292 -15.69 -16.03 -3.42
C ASP A 292 -14.44 -16.90 -3.23
N VAL A 293 -13.80 -17.33 -4.33
CA VAL A 293 -12.57 -18.14 -4.30
C VAL A 293 -11.36 -17.29 -3.84
N GLY A 294 -11.29 -16.06 -4.33
CA GLY A 294 -10.22 -15.13 -3.96
C GLY A 294 -10.39 -14.49 -2.58
N HIS A 295 -11.50 -14.72 -1.87
CA HIS A 295 -11.81 -14.08 -0.57
C HIS A 295 -11.67 -12.56 -0.62
N GLU A 296 -12.26 -11.92 -1.65
CA GLU A 296 -12.06 -10.51 -1.94
C GLU A 296 -12.98 -9.60 -1.09
N TYR A 297 -12.68 -9.57 0.20
CA TYR A 297 -13.30 -8.71 1.19
C TYR A 297 -12.26 -7.84 1.88
N GLY A 298 -12.62 -6.60 2.20
CA GLY A 298 -11.70 -5.66 2.84
C GLY A 298 -11.37 -6.08 4.27
N THR A 299 -10.09 -6.25 4.60
CA THR A 299 -9.60 -6.70 5.91
C THR A 299 -10.15 -5.86 7.07
N ASN A 300 -10.20 -4.52 6.91
CA ASN A 300 -10.66 -3.60 7.95
C ASN A 300 -12.16 -3.33 7.94
N THR A 301 -12.85 -3.55 6.82
CA THR A 301 -14.24 -3.13 6.63
C THR A 301 -15.21 -4.26 6.31
N GLY A 302 -14.70 -5.46 5.99
CA GLY A 302 -15.50 -6.58 5.51
C GLY A 302 -16.22 -6.31 4.17
N ARG A 303 -15.94 -5.16 3.53
CA ARG A 303 -16.64 -4.74 2.32
C ARG A 303 -16.15 -5.57 1.12
N ARG A 304 -17.12 -6.10 0.33
CA ARG A 304 -16.84 -6.77 -0.95
C ARG A 304 -16.04 -5.84 -1.86
N ARG A 305 -14.97 -6.37 -2.44
CA ARG A 305 -14.19 -5.69 -3.49
C ARG A 305 -14.86 -5.84 -4.83
N ARG A 306 -14.68 -4.86 -5.71
CA ARG A 306 -15.06 -4.89 -7.11
C ARG A 306 -14.02 -5.72 -7.86
N PRO A 307 -14.38 -6.84 -8.53
CA PRO A 307 -13.44 -7.68 -9.28
C PRO A 307 -13.39 -7.31 -10.75
N GLY A 308 -12.31 -7.67 -11.43
CA GLY A 308 -12.16 -7.50 -12.88
C GLY A 308 -11.03 -8.34 -13.46
N TRP A 309 -11.04 -8.56 -14.77
CA TRP A 309 -9.95 -9.24 -15.48
C TRP A 309 -8.63 -8.48 -15.36
N LEU A 310 -7.51 -9.20 -15.50
CA LEU A 310 -6.18 -8.60 -15.53
C LEU A 310 -6.10 -7.54 -16.63
N ASP A 311 -5.53 -6.39 -16.29
CA ASP A 311 -5.40 -5.23 -17.18
C ASP A 311 -3.92 -4.97 -17.50
N ALA A 312 -3.47 -5.46 -18.65
CA ALA A 312 -2.09 -5.30 -19.10
C ALA A 312 -1.78 -3.85 -19.50
N VAL A 313 -2.79 -3.05 -19.89
CA VAL A 313 -2.59 -1.61 -20.18
C VAL A 313 -2.17 -0.88 -18.91
N MET A 314 -2.84 -1.18 -17.81
CA MET A 314 -2.47 -0.64 -16.50
C MET A 314 -1.09 -1.14 -16.05
N LEU A 315 -0.81 -2.44 -16.19
CA LEU A 315 0.49 -3.00 -15.78
C LEU A 315 1.64 -2.39 -16.57
N ARG A 316 1.48 -2.14 -17.88
CA ARG A 316 2.49 -1.42 -18.69
C ARG A 316 2.75 -0.02 -18.16
N TYR A 317 1.70 0.70 -17.79
CA TYR A 317 1.85 2.02 -17.16
C TYR A 317 2.56 1.93 -15.82
N ALA A 318 2.15 0.99 -14.95
CA ALA A 318 2.78 0.76 -13.65
C ALA A 318 4.27 0.37 -13.81
N ALA A 319 4.60 -0.50 -14.76
CA ALA A 319 5.98 -0.90 -15.05
C ALA A 319 6.84 0.33 -15.41
N ARG A 320 6.32 1.23 -16.24
CA ARG A 320 7.02 2.42 -16.67
C ARG A 320 7.27 3.41 -15.53
N VAL A 321 6.23 3.78 -14.76
CA VAL A 321 6.36 4.82 -13.73
C VAL A 321 7.13 4.36 -12.50
N ASN A 322 7.20 3.04 -12.28
CA ASN A 322 7.98 2.46 -11.18
C ASN A 322 9.36 1.95 -11.62
N SER A 323 9.68 1.91 -12.92
CA SER A 323 10.89 1.26 -13.44
C SER A 323 11.04 -0.17 -12.91
N LEU A 324 9.99 -0.99 -13.07
CA LEU A 324 9.97 -2.34 -12.51
C LEU A 324 11.10 -3.19 -13.07
N SER A 325 11.86 -3.84 -12.18
CA SER A 325 12.85 -4.86 -12.55
C SER A 325 12.18 -6.21 -12.80
N GLU A 326 11.11 -6.48 -12.06
CA GLU A 326 10.36 -7.74 -12.14
C GLU A 326 8.93 -7.56 -11.62
N LEU A 327 8.07 -8.52 -11.98
CA LEU A 327 6.75 -8.71 -11.43
C LEU A 327 6.71 -9.90 -10.47
N ALA A 328 5.86 -9.79 -9.44
CA ALA A 328 5.42 -10.92 -8.64
C ALA A 328 3.89 -11.05 -8.80
N ILE A 329 3.45 -12.19 -9.33
CA ILE A 329 2.02 -12.46 -9.56
C ILE A 329 1.45 -13.19 -8.35
N THR A 330 0.36 -12.68 -7.81
CA THR A 330 -0.37 -13.29 -6.69
C THR A 330 -1.64 -13.96 -7.17
N LYS A 331 -2.11 -14.93 -6.39
CA LYS A 331 -3.44 -15.54 -6.56
C LYS A 331 -3.66 -16.14 -7.95
N LEU A 332 -2.63 -16.79 -8.52
CA LEU A 332 -2.78 -17.52 -9.77
C LEU A 332 -3.77 -18.68 -9.60
N ASP A 333 -3.77 -19.33 -8.44
CA ASP A 333 -4.68 -20.38 -8.00
C ASP A 333 -6.16 -20.03 -8.10
N VAL A 334 -6.51 -18.76 -8.03
CA VAL A 334 -7.93 -18.32 -8.17
C VAL A 334 -8.45 -18.54 -9.59
N LEU A 335 -7.58 -18.65 -10.58
CA LEU A 335 -7.94 -18.89 -11.97
C LEU A 335 -8.07 -20.39 -12.32
N ASP A 336 -7.72 -21.30 -11.41
CA ASP A 336 -7.60 -22.76 -11.65
C ASP A 336 -8.83 -23.42 -12.29
N GLN A 337 -10.03 -22.92 -11.95
CA GLN A 337 -11.30 -23.53 -12.38
C GLN A 337 -11.91 -22.86 -13.63
N LEU A 338 -11.22 -21.88 -14.22
CA LEU A 338 -11.74 -21.17 -15.39
C LEU A 338 -11.36 -21.88 -16.68
N ASP A 339 -12.32 -22.08 -17.58
CA ASP A 339 -12.07 -22.63 -18.91
C ASP A 339 -11.38 -21.62 -19.84
N VAL A 340 -11.69 -20.34 -19.67
CA VAL A 340 -11.16 -19.23 -20.46
C VAL A 340 -10.74 -18.10 -19.54
N ILE A 341 -9.53 -17.60 -19.76
CA ILE A 341 -8.96 -16.47 -19.03
C ILE A 341 -8.81 -15.30 -20.00
N ARG A 342 -9.26 -14.12 -19.58
CA ARG A 342 -9.16 -12.89 -20.38
C ARG A 342 -8.14 -11.94 -19.82
N VAL A 343 -7.33 -11.36 -20.71
CA VAL A 343 -6.37 -10.29 -20.37
C VAL A 343 -6.71 -9.07 -21.22
N CYS A 344 -6.96 -7.93 -20.59
CA CYS A 344 -7.17 -6.68 -21.30
C CYS A 344 -5.84 -6.17 -21.87
N VAL A 345 -5.75 -6.07 -23.20
CA VAL A 345 -4.52 -5.70 -23.91
C VAL A 345 -4.56 -4.27 -24.46
N ALA A 346 -5.75 -3.72 -24.66
CA ALA A 346 -5.98 -2.36 -25.12
C ALA A 346 -7.36 -1.87 -24.66
N TYR A 347 -7.64 -0.59 -24.89
CA TYR A 347 -8.97 -0.01 -24.73
C TYR A 347 -9.50 0.54 -26.03
N GLU A 348 -10.82 0.61 -26.15
CA GLU A 348 -11.51 1.36 -27.18
C GLU A 348 -12.25 2.53 -26.54
N ALA A 349 -12.12 3.73 -27.06
CA ALA A 349 -12.92 4.88 -26.69
C ALA A 349 -13.11 5.81 -27.88
N ASP A 350 -14.34 6.30 -28.06
CA ASP A 350 -14.71 7.24 -29.12
C ASP A 350 -14.28 6.77 -30.54
N GLY A 351 -14.31 5.45 -30.80
CA GLY A 351 -13.91 4.81 -32.06
C GLY A 351 -12.40 4.72 -32.26
N GLN A 352 -11.61 4.96 -31.24
CA GLN A 352 -10.15 4.87 -31.28
C GLN A 352 -9.65 3.78 -30.33
N ARG A 353 -8.65 3.01 -30.80
CA ARG A 353 -7.93 2.05 -29.98
C ARG A 353 -6.81 2.76 -29.21
N HIS A 354 -6.73 2.46 -27.92
CA HIS A 354 -5.71 2.95 -26.99
C HIS A 354 -4.89 1.77 -26.45
N ASP A 355 -3.64 1.63 -26.90
CA ASP A 355 -2.70 0.63 -26.40
C ASP A 355 -1.97 1.11 -25.12
N GLN A 356 -2.11 2.38 -24.78
CA GLN A 356 -1.58 3.03 -23.58
C GLN A 356 -2.71 3.57 -22.72
N LEU A 357 -2.46 3.70 -21.41
CA LEU A 357 -3.41 4.29 -20.48
C LEU A 357 -3.76 5.73 -20.91
N PRO A 358 -5.04 6.04 -21.18
CA PRO A 358 -5.44 7.40 -21.46
C PRO A 358 -5.15 8.34 -20.28
N TYR A 359 -4.40 9.40 -20.52
CA TYR A 359 -4.07 10.38 -19.46
C TYR A 359 -5.30 11.18 -19.01
N HIS A 360 -6.27 11.35 -19.87
CA HIS A 360 -7.47 12.13 -19.58
C HIS A 360 -8.52 11.26 -18.87
N GLN A 361 -8.84 11.61 -17.63
CA GLN A 361 -9.74 10.81 -16.79
C GLN A 361 -11.13 10.60 -17.41
N SER A 362 -11.68 11.61 -18.12
CA SER A 362 -12.97 11.46 -18.82
C SER A 362 -12.95 10.37 -19.90
N VAL A 363 -11.81 10.15 -20.54
CA VAL A 363 -11.64 9.06 -21.51
C VAL A 363 -11.59 7.74 -20.75
N LEU A 364 -10.77 7.65 -19.71
CA LEU A 364 -10.62 6.44 -18.89
C LEU A 364 -11.97 5.95 -18.29
N HIS A 365 -12.88 6.86 -17.97
CA HIS A 365 -14.21 6.50 -17.48
C HIS A 365 -15.13 5.89 -18.55
N ARG A 366 -14.79 6.00 -19.83
CA ARG A 366 -15.63 5.56 -20.95
C ARG A 366 -15.01 4.46 -21.79
N VAL A 367 -13.79 4.05 -21.46
CA VAL A 367 -13.12 3.01 -22.21
C VAL A 367 -13.86 1.68 -22.11
N ILE A 368 -13.82 0.95 -23.20
CA ILE A 368 -14.26 -0.45 -23.32
C ILE A 368 -13.00 -1.29 -23.43
N PRO A 369 -12.78 -2.28 -22.55
CA PRO A 369 -11.59 -3.13 -22.63
C PRO A 369 -11.64 -4.05 -23.87
N ILE A 370 -10.48 -4.19 -24.51
CA ILE A 370 -10.23 -5.15 -25.58
C ILE A 370 -9.45 -6.31 -24.97
N TYR A 371 -9.99 -7.50 -25.06
CA TYR A 371 -9.44 -8.70 -24.45
C TYR A 371 -8.79 -9.63 -25.45
N GLU A 372 -7.70 -10.28 -25.03
CA GLU A 372 -7.23 -11.55 -25.59
C GLU A 372 -7.72 -12.68 -24.68
N GLU A 373 -8.14 -13.77 -25.29
CA GLU A 373 -8.61 -14.97 -24.60
C GLU A 373 -7.53 -16.05 -24.62
N LEU A 374 -7.25 -16.58 -23.43
CA LEU A 374 -6.30 -17.67 -23.22
C LEU A 374 -7.03 -18.87 -22.64
N PRO A 375 -6.61 -20.11 -22.97
CA PRO A 375 -7.19 -21.29 -22.36
C PRO A 375 -6.86 -21.33 -20.85
N GLY A 376 -7.83 -21.76 -20.06
CA GLY A 376 -7.59 -22.09 -18.65
C GLY A 376 -6.90 -23.45 -18.54
N TRP A 377 -6.39 -23.76 -17.34
CA TRP A 377 -5.64 -25.01 -17.11
C TRP A 377 -6.41 -26.09 -16.35
N GLY A 378 -7.52 -25.76 -15.67
CA GLY A 378 -8.45 -26.73 -15.08
C GLY A 378 -7.89 -27.65 -14.00
N VAL A 379 -6.74 -27.29 -13.38
CA VAL A 379 -6.07 -28.08 -12.34
C VAL A 379 -5.64 -27.19 -11.17
N ASP A 380 -5.65 -27.75 -9.96
CA ASP A 380 -5.25 -27.08 -8.73
C ASP A 380 -3.72 -26.88 -8.70
N LEU A 381 -3.29 -25.64 -8.63
CA LEU A 381 -1.87 -25.26 -8.56
C LEU A 381 -1.28 -25.28 -7.15
N SER A 382 -2.08 -25.48 -6.11
CA SER A 382 -1.65 -25.33 -4.71
C SER A 382 -0.50 -26.26 -4.28
N ALA A 383 -0.32 -27.37 -4.97
CA ALA A 383 0.76 -28.35 -4.73
C ALA A 383 2.00 -28.13 -5.62
N VAL A 384 1.97 -27.19 -6.55
CA VAL A 384 3.10 -26.88 -7.43
C VAL A 384 4.21 -26.19 -6.63
N THR A 385 5.44 -26.69 -6.76
CA THR A 385 6.63 -26.17 -6.03
C THR A 385 7.71 -25.63 -6.96
N GLU A 386 7.65 -25.95 -8.26
CA GLU A 386 8.61 -25.52 -9.27
C GLU A 386 7.92 -25.10 -10.55
N ARG A 387 8.50 -24.14 -11.29
CA ARG A 387 7.98 -23.64 -12.57
C ARG A 387 7.73 -24.75 -13.59
N SER A 388 8.62 -25.76 -13.64
CA SER A 388 8.53 -26.91 -14.54
C SER A 388 7.30 -27.80 -14.34
N GLN A 389 6.61 -27.67 -13.20
CA GLN A 389 5.40 -28.42 -12.86
C GLN A 389 4.11 -27.66 -13.24
N LEU A 390 4.23 -26.41 -13.67
CA LEU A 390 3.06 -25.64 -14.14
C LEU A 390 2.47 -26.30 -15.39
N PRO A 391 1.13 -26.35 -15.50
CA PRO A 391 0.47 -26.70 -16.77
C PRO A 391 0.90 -25.78 -17.90
N ALA A 392 0.94 -26.28 -19.12
CA ALA A 392 1.35 -25.52 -20.29
C ALA A 392 0.53 -24.23 -20.49
N GLU A 393 -0.76 -24.28 -20.17
CA GLU A 393 -1.69 -23.14 -20.24
C GLU A 393 -1.36 -22.08 -19.19
N ALA A 394 -1.02 -22.48 -17.95
CA ALA A 394 -0.60 -21.56 -16.90
C ALA A 394 0.74 -20.88 -17.23
N GLU A 395 1.71 -21.65 -17.76
CA GLU A 395 2.97 -21.11 -18.25
C GLU A 395 2.77 -20.16 -19.43
N ALA A 396 1.88 -20.49 -20.37
CA ALA A 396 1.51 -19.63 -21.50
C ALA A 396 0.86 -18.31 -21.02
N TYR A 397 -0.01 -18.38 -20.00
CA TYR A 397 -0.57 -17.19 -19.39
C TYR A 397 0.51 -16.27 -18.79
N LEU A 398 1.42 -16.81 -18.01
CA LEU A 398 2.51 -16.03 -17.41
C LEU A 398 3.41 -15.40 -18.49
N THR A 399 3.81 -16.19 -19.49
CA THR A 399 4.59 -15.70 -20.63
C THR A 399 3.87 -14.60 -21.39
N PHE A 400 2.55 -14.76 -21.62
CA PHE A 400 1.73 -13.73 -22.27
C PHE A 400 1.73 -12.43 -21.45
N VAL A 401 1.60 -12.50 -20.13
CA VAL A 401 1.65 -11.33 -19.25
C VAL A 401 3.02 -10.65 -19.32
N GLU A 402 4.12 -11.42 -19.28
CA GLU A 402 5.49 -10.91 -19.44
C GLU A 402 5.64 -10.14 -20.76
N ASP A 403 5.20 -10.75 -21.88
CA ASP A 403 5.28 -10.14 -23.22
C ASP A 403 4.45 -8.86 -23.31
N GLN A 404 3.24 -8.86 -22.72
CA GLN A 404 2.36 -7.69 -22.74
C GLN A 404 2.88 -6.54 -21.89
N VAL A 405 3.56 -6.82 -20.78
CA VAL A 405 4.04 -5.79 -19.85
C VAL A 405 5.48 -5.38 -20.15
N GLY A 406 6.29 -6.27 -20.72
CA GLY A 406 7.71 -6.06 -21.00
C GLY A 406 8.59 -6.13 -19.75
N VAL A 407 8.15 -6.87 -18.71
CA VAL A 407 8.85 -7.04 -17.44
C VAL A 407 8.79 -8.52 -17.05
N PRO A 408 9.93 -9.16 -16.68
CA PRO A 408 9.94 -10.57 -16.30
C PRO A 408 9.16 -10.83 -15.00
N ILE A 409 8.55 -11.99 -14.90
CA ILE A 409 7.92 -12.47 -13.68
C ILE A 409 8.98 -13.25 -12.87
N GLY A 410 9.36 -12.72 -11.72
CA GLY A 410 10.34 -13.36 -10.82
C GLY A 410 9.71 -14.26 -9.77
N MET A 411 8.43 -14.05 -9.43
CA MET A 411 7.73 -14.82 -8.40
C MET A 411 6.26 -15.01 -8.75
N VAL A 412 5.71 -16.18 -8.38
CA VAL A 412 4.29 -16.51 -8.58
C VAL A 412 3.70 -17.17 -7.34
N GLY A 413 2.62 -16.60 -6.81
CA GLY A 413 1.83 -17.19 -5.73
C GLY A 413 0.78 -18.14 -6.28
N VAL A 414 0.86 -19.43 -5.89
CA VAL A 414 -0.02 -20.53 -6.32
C VAL A 414 -0.93 -21.03 -5.20
N GLY A 415 -1.14 -20.22 -4.17
CA GLY A 415 -2.03 -20.50 -3.04
C GLY A 415 -1.84 -19.49 -1.92
N PRO A 416 -2.61 -19.56 -0.82
CA PRO A 416 -2.56 -18.57 0.27
C PRO A 416 -1.32 -18.69 1.17
N GLY A 417 -0.75 -19.89 1.31
CA GLY A 417 0.35 -20.17 2.22
C GLY A 417 1.66 -19.50 1.83
N ARG A 418 2.51 -19.20 2.81
CA ARG A 418 3.83 -18.60 2.62
C ARG A 418 4.73 -19.43 1.70
N HIS A 419 4.69 -20.77 1.83
CA HIS A 419 5.46 -21.72 1.04
C HIS A 419 4.93 -21.92 -0.39
N GLN A 420 3.70 -21.46 -0.69
CA GLN A 420 3.07 -21.57 -2.00
C GLN A 420 3.47 -20.39 -2.90
N VAL A 421 4.78 -20.20 -3.06
CA VAL A 421 5.38 -19.23 -3.97
C VAL A 421 6.47 -19.90 -4.79
N LEU A 422 6.31 -19.85 -6.10
CA LEU A 422 7.35 -20.23 -7.05
C LEU A 422 8.29 -19.04 -7.22
N ARG A 423 9.60 -19.29 -7.13
CA ARG A 423 10.65 -18.32 -7.47
C ARG A 423 11.26 -18.72 -8.80
N PHE A 424 11.26 -17.82 -9.74
CA PHE A 424 11.87 -18.01 -11.04
C PHE A 424 13.31 -17.51 -10.97
N ALA A 425 14.25 -18.32 -11.41
CA ALA A 425 15.63 -17.87 -11.54
C ALA A 425 15.67 -16.80 -12.64
N GLY A 426 16.16 -15.61 -12.30
CA GLY A 426 16.44 -14.55 -13.26
C GLY A 426 17.71 -14.82 -14.02
#